data_9e3943c5dab59d439c7428f61ab0d88e
#
_entry.id   9e3943c5dab59d439c7428f61ab0d88e
#
_cell.length_a   1.000
_cell.length_b   1.000
_cell.length_c   1.000
_cell.angle_alpha   90.00
_cell.angle_beta   90.00
_cell.angle_gamma   90.00
#
_symmetry.space_group_name_H-M   'P 1'
#
loop_
_entity.id
_entity.type
_entity.pdbx_description
1 polymer ?
#
loop_
_entity_poly.entity_id
_entity_poly.type
_entity_poly.pdbx_seq_one_letter_code
_entity_poly.pdbx_strand_id
1 'polypeptide(L)'
;MTPKSQKRHKNWLKILVLLTVVLHFVYFPVFPVFSVASVYYFMPTAIGLCDHLFLDDILQSISMEFSRINQELKTLATEQLYYPEMCAIDQLTLPHSDLVTLAIDINKLFDVVTISSMITWLVYAVDCVYFLVHSLVLENTNSGKVVLITFTALDGLLFVLWLSMMVRMYSRTQREANRTAELVHDVWNRCYKKINGDKKIVRGLELTSVRLFNHKLFFTAGNFFKLDETFCHMMVGAVATYVVILFQF
;
A
#
# COMPACT_ATOMS: atom_id res chain seq x y z
N MET A 1 -14.75 6.61 3.32
CA MET A 1 -13.91 7.83 3.50
C MET A 1 -14.63 9.00 2.85
N THR A 2 -14.69 10.14 3.51
CA THR A 2 -15.33 11.31 2.90
C THR A 2 -14.44 11.89 1.78
N PRO A 3 -15.00 12.51 0.73
CA PRO A 3 -14.21 13.14 -0.35
C PRO A 3 -13.16 14.13 0.17
N LYS A 4 -13.44 14.79 1.32
CA LYS A 4 -12.49 15.69 1.99
C LYS A 4 -11.25 14.97 2.55
N SER A 5 -11.42 13.77 3.12
CA SER A 5 -10.30 12.96 3.65
C SER A 5 -9.38 12.48 2.53
N GLN A 6 -9.94 12.16 1.38
CA GLN A 6 -9.23 11.72 0.18
C GLN A 6 -8.37 12.83 -0.44
N LYS A 7 -8.97 14.02 -0.63
CA LYS A 7 -8.24 15.21 -1.12
C LYS A 7 -7.09 15.56 -0.19
N ARG A 8 -7.29 15.38 1.13
CA ARG A 8 -6.25 15.61 2.14
C ARG A 8 -5.10 14.60 2.00
N HIS A 9 -5.38 13.31 1.80
CA HIS A 9 -4.34 12.28 1.60
C HIS A 9 -3.48 12.58 0.36
N LYS A 10 -4.12 12.88 -0.76
CA LYS A 10 -3.43 13.23 -2.02
C LYS A 10 -2.53 14.47 -1.88
N ASN A 11 -2.95 15.46 -1.09
CA ASN A 11 -2.13 16.64 -0.84
C ASN A 11 -0.90 16.30 0.03
N TRP A 12 -1.05 15.45 1.05
CA TRP A 12 0.07 15.03 1.89
C TRP A 12 1.12 14.25 1.10
N LEU A 13 0.70 13.36 0.21
CA LEU A 13 1.62 12.60 -0.65
C LEU A 13 2.45 13.53 -1.54
N LYS A 14 1.80 14.51 -2.20
CA LYS A 14 2.49 15.51 -3.02
C LYS A 14 3.46 16.37 -2.21
N ILE A 15 3.07 16.74 -0.99
CA ILE A 15 3.94 17.51 -0.07
C ILE A 15 5.15 16.66 0.31
N LEU A 16 4.98 15.37 0.61
CA LEU A 16 6.06 14.46 0.95
C LEU A 16 7.08 14.35 -0.20
N VAL A 17 6.59 14.14 -1.43
CA VAL A 17 7.45 14.09 -2.63
C VAL A 17 8.19 15.41 -2.83
N LEU A 18 7.49 16.54 -2.74
CA LEU A 18 8.11 17.85 -2.87
C LEU A 18 9.20 18.05 -1.82
N LEU A 19 8.94 17.65 -0.58
CA LEU A 19 9.87 17.78 0.54
C LEU A 19 11.11 16.91 0.34
N THR A 20 10.95 15.68 -0.16
CA THR A 20 12.07 14.79 -0.53
C THR A 20 12.93 15.40 -1.64
N VAL A 21 12.29 15.93 -2.70
CA VAL A 21 13.00 16.59 -3.81
C VAL A 21 13.76 17.82 -3.30
N VAL A 22 13.11 18.69 -2.51
CA VAL A 22 13.75 19.90 -1.96
C VAL A 22 14.92 19.53 -1.06
N LEU A 23 14.78 18.51 -0.20
CA LEU A 23 15.84 18.05 0.68
C LEU A 23 17.07 17.62 -0.13
N HIS A 24 16.88 16.84 -1.20
CA HIS A 24 17.97 16.41 -2.07
C HIS A 24 18.63 17.58 -2.81
N PHE A 25 17.85 18.57 -3.27
CA PHE A 25 18.41 19.78 -3.91
C PHE A 25 19.19 20.67 -2.95
N VAL A 26 18.81 20.75 -1.69
CA VAL A 26 19.54 21.50 -0.66
C VAL A 26 20.83 20.77 -0.26
N TYR A 27 20.81 19.43 -0.26
CA TYR A 27 21.97 18.61 0.06
C TYR A 27 23.03 18.64 -1.03
N PHE A 28 22.66 18.73 -2.29
CA PHE A 28 23.53 18.69 -3.46
C PHE A 28 24.66 19.73 -3.44
N PRO A 29 24.42 21.03 -3.16
CA PRO A 29 25.50 22.04 -3.14
C PRO A 29 26.39 21.98 -1.89
N VAL A 30 25.94 21.33 -0.80
CA VAL A 30 26.72 21.30 0.46
C VAL A 30 27.85 20.26 0.41
N PHE A 31 27.72 19.21 -0.44
CA PHE A 31 28.69 18.13 -0.54
C PHE A 31 29.04 17.81 -2.00
N PRO A 32 29.87 18.63 -2.68
CA PRO A 32 30.19 18.47 -4.10
C PRO A 32 30.86 17.13 -4.45
N VAL A 33 31.57 16.50 -3.51
CA VAL A 33 32.18 15.16 -3.70
C VAL A 33 31.13 14.07 -3.87
N PHE A 34 29.95 14.25 -3.31
CA PHE A 34 28.79 13.34 -3.45
C PHE A 34 27.94 13.63 -4.69
N SER A 35 28.27 14.64 -5.50
CA SER A 35 27.42 15.12 -6.59
C SER A 35 27.11 14.04 -7.63
N VAL A 36 28.08 13.23 -8.02
CA VAL A 36 27.89 12.14 -9.00
C VAL A 36 27.10 11.00 -8.37
N ALA A 37 27.45 10.59 -7.16
CA ALA A 37 26.74 9.56 -6.42
C ALA A 37 25.27 9.99 -6.16
N SER A 38 25.03 11.24 -5.80
CA SER A 38 23.68 11.77 -5.56
C SER A 38 22.81 11.71 -6.81
N VAL A 39 23.33 11.95 -8.00
CA VAL A 39 22.56 11.81 -9.26
C VAL A 39 22.18 10.35 -9.49
N TYR A 40 23.09 9.40 -9.25
CA TYR A 40 22.81 7.98 -9.40
C TYR A 40 21.74 7.47 -8.43
N TYR A 41 21.69 8.00 -7.21
CA TYR A 41 20.65 7.62 -6.22
C TYR A 41 19.36 8.41 -6.39
N PHE A 42 19.45 9.70 -6.72
CA PHE A 42 18.29 10.59 -6.83
C PHE A 42 17.39 10.23 -8.02
N MET A 43 17.98 9.97 -9.21
CA MET A 43 17.18 9.69 -10.41
C MET A 43 16.29 8.45 -10.28
N PRO A 44 16.80 7.27 -9.86
CA PRO A 44 15.94 6.09 -9.65
C PRO A 44 14.90 6.32 -8.57
N THR A 45 15.24 7.02 -7.49
CA THR A 45 14.32 7.34 -6.42
C THR A 45 13.19 8.25 -6.90
N ALA A 46 13.53 9.32 -7.66
CA ALA A 46 12.54 10.24 -8.21
C ALA A 46 11.59 9.54 -9.21
N ILE A 47 12.12 8.69 -10.09
CA ILE A 47 11.32 7.87 -11.02
C ILE A 47 10.39 6.95 -10.24
N GLY A 48 10.92 6.19 -9.28
CA GLY A 48 10.13 5.30 -8.45
C GLY A 48 9.03 6.04 -7.65
N LEU A 49 9.32 7.25 -7.17
CA LEU A 49 8.31 8.10 -6.51
C LEU A 49 7.18 8.50 -7.47
N CYS A 50 7.51 8.87 -8.72
CA CYS A 50 6.50 9.20 -9.73
C CYS A 50 5.62 7.98 -10.08
N ASP A 51 6.23 6.82 -10.26
CA ASP A 51 5.52 5.57 -10.55
C ASP A 51 4.58 5.19 -9.40
N HIS A 52 5.04 5.31 -8.16
CA HIS A 52 4.20 5.04 -6.99
C HIS A 52 3.08 6.07 -6.81
N LEU A 53 3.28 7.35 -7.15
CA LEU A 53 2.20 8.33 -7.15
C LEU A 53 1.11 8.00 -8.17
N PHE A 54 1.53 7.58 -9.37
CA PHE A 54 0.62 7.15 -10.41
C PHE A 54 -0.17 5.90 -10.00
N LEU A 55 0.52 4.93 -9.41
CA LEU A 55 -0.09 3.72 -8.88
C LEU A 55 -1.06 4.00 -7.72
N ASP A 56 -0.73 4.96 -6.83
CA ASP A 56 -1.64 5.41 -5.75
C ASP A 56 -2.94 5.97 -6.34
N ASP A 57 -2.87 6.84 -7.33
CA ASP A 57 -4.07 7.40 -7.99
C ASP A 57 -4.96 6.30 -8.60
N ILE A 58 -4.38 5.26 -9.22
CA ILE A 58 -5.10 4.12 -9.79
C ILE A 58 -5.75 3.28 -8.68
N LEU A 59 -4.97 2.85 -7.70
CA LEU A 59 -5.46 1.99 -6.62
C LEU A 59 -6.49 2.70 -5.75
N GLN A 60 -6.36 4.01 -5.58
CA GLN A 60 -7.35 4.82 -4.91
C GLN A 60 -8.69 4.84 -5.68
N SER A 61 -8.64 4.95 -7.01
CA SER A 61 -9.84 4.89 -7.86
C SER A 61 -10.53 3.53 -7.76
N ILE A 62 -9.77 2.45 -7.80
CA ILE A 62 -10.26 1.08 -7.62
C ILE A 62 -10.86 0.89 -6.21
N SER A 63 -10.19 1.37 -5.18
CA SER A 63 -10.67 1.29 -3.79
C SER A 63 -11.98 2.04 -3.58
N MET A 64 -12.18 3.17 -4.29
CA MET A 64 -13.44 3.91 -4.26
C MET A 64 -14.58 3.10 -4.89
N GLU A 65 -14.32 2.45 -6.01
CA GLU A 65 -15.32 1.66 -6.69
C GLU A 65 -15.72 0.42 -5.86
N PHE A 66 -14.75 -0.26 -5.23
CA PHE A 66 -15.06 -1.30 -4.24
C PHE A 66 -15.90 -0.76 -3.07
N SER A 67 -15.57 0.43 -2.57
CA SER A 67 -16.34 1.05 -1.48
C SER A 67 -17.76 1.41 -1.91
N ARG A 68 -17.98 1.83 -3.18
CA ARG A 68 -19.31 2.06 -3.75
C ARG A 68 -20.11 0.78 -3.80
N ILE A 69 -19.55 -0.30 -4.35
CA ILE A 69 -20.19 -1.62 -4.39
C ILE A 69 -20.56 -2.10 -2.98
N ASN A 70 -19.63 -1.97 -2.02
CA ASN A 70 -19.86 -2.34 -0.63
C ASN A 70 -20.98 -1.52 0.03
N GLN A 71 -21.11 -0.24 -0.32
CA GLN A 71 -22.20 0.60 0.19
C GLN A 71 -23.54 0.20 -0.39
N GLU A 72 -23.60 -0.08 -1.69
CA GLU A 72 -24.83 -0.56 -2.34
C GLU A 72 -25.27 -1.92 -1.79
N LEU A 73 -24.33 -2.87 -1.61
CA LEU A 73 -24.61 -4.15 -0.94
C LEU A 73 -25.14 -3.97 0.49
N LYS A 74 -24.62 -2.98 1.20
CA LYS A 74 -25.03 -2.68 2.57
C LYS A 74 -26.44 -2.10 2.63
N THR A 75 -26.84 -1.26 1.67
CA THR A 75 -28.22 -0.75 1.57
C THR A 75 -29.17 -1.87 1.22
N LEU A 76 -28.83 -2.72 0.27
CA LEU A 76 -29.64 -3.93 -0.06
C LEU A 76 -29.79 -4.88 1.13
N ALA A 77 -28.74 -5.02 1.95
CA ALA A 77 -28.77 -5.86 3.14
C ALA A 77 -29.69 -5.30 4.26
N THR A 78 -29.94 -3.99 4.30
CA THR A 78 -30.81 -3.35 5.31
C THR A 78 -32.26 -3.28 4.89
N GLU A 79 -32.55 -3.24 3.60
CA GLU A 79 -33.90 -3.32 3.05
C GLU A 79 -34.39 -4.77 3.09
N GLN A 80 -35.71 -4.98 3.18
CA GLN A 80 -36.26 -6.33 3.24
C GLN A 80 -36.07 -7.04 1.91
N LEU A 81 -35.14 -8.01 1.84
CA LEU A 81 -34.82 -8.77 0.64
C LEU A 81 -36.04 -9.52 0.07
N TYR A 82 -36.55 -9.03 -1.03
CA TYR A 82 -37.53 -9.74 -1.89
C TYR A 82 -36.81 -10.36 -3.11
N TYR A 83 -37.41 -11.30 -3.78
CA TYR A 83 -36.85 -12.05 -4.93
C TYR A 83 -36.19 -11.23 -6.04
N PRO A 84 -36.67 -10.01 -6.41
CA PRO A 84 -35.98 -9.18 -7.41
C PRO A 84 -34.61 -8.71 -6.99
N GLU A 85 -34.26 -8.67 -5.71
CA GLU A 85 -33.03 -8.13 -5.15
C GLU A 85 -31.85 -9.09 -5.28
N MET A 86 -32.08 -10.37 -5.55
CA MET A 86 -31.02 -11.33 -5.83
C MET A 86 -30.35 -11.07 -7.17
N CYS A 87 -31.11 -10.66 -8.20
CA CYS A 87 -30.53 -10.18 -9.45
C CYS A 87 -29.64 -8.93 -9.23
N ALA A 88 -30.00 -8.08 -8.25
CA ALA A 88 -29.19 -6.91 -7.91
C ALA A 88 -27.86 -7.30 -7.25
N ILE A 89 -27.81 -8.33 -6.42
CA ILE A 89 -26.57 -8.84 -5.83
C ILE A 89 -25.65 -9.43 -6.91
N ASP A 90 -26.18 -10.23 -7.83
CA ASP A 90 -25.41 -10.77 -8.96
C ASP A 90 -24.89 -9.65 -9.86
N GLN A 91 -25.70 -8.61 -10.13
CA GLN A 91 -25.28 -7.43 -10.88
C GLN A 91 -24.15 -6.64 -10.22
N LEU A 92 -24.05 -6.66 -8.89
CA LEU A 92 -22.96 -6.00 -8.15
C LEU A 92 -21.70 -6.87 -8.02
N THR A 93 -21.87 -8.20 -7.97
CA THR A 93 -20.72 -9.12 -7.84
C THR A 93 -19.97 -9.34 -9.14
N LEU A 94 -20.60 -9.17 -10.31
CA LEU A 94 -19.91 -9.21 -11.60
C LEU A 94 -18.90 -8.07 -11.77
N PRO A 95 -19.27 -6.78 -11.63
CA PRO A 95 -18.32 -5.68 -11.65
C PRO A 95 -17.22 -5.79 -10.59
N HIS A 96 -17.55 -6.34 -9.40
CA HIS A 96 -16.54 -6.62 -8.38
C HIS A 96 -15.47 -7.60 -8.88
N SER A 97 -15.88 -8.70 -9.54
CA SER A 97 -14.94 -9.69 -10.08
C SER A 97 -14.03 -9.09 -11.15
N ASP A 98 -14.59 -8.22 -12.02
CA ASP A 98 -13.82 -7.53 -13.05
C ASP A 98 -12.82 -6.54 -12.44
N LEU A 99 -13.22 -5.81 -11.40
CA LEU A 99 -12.33 -4.93 -10.64
C LEU A 99 -11.20 -5.68 -9.93
N VAL A 100 -11.48 -6.87 -9.38
CA VAL A 100 -10.43 -7.72 -8.77
C VAL A 100 -9.44 -8.16 -9.84
N THR A 101 -9.91 -8.59 -11.01
CA THR A 101 -9.05 -8.98 -12.13
C THR A 101 -8.21 -7.80 -12.61
N LEU A 102 -8.81 -6.63 -12.79
CA LEU A 102 -8.10 -5.40 -13.15
C LEU A 102 -7.03 -5.04 -12.11
N ALA A 103 -7.34 -5.12 -10.82
CA ALA A 103 -6.38 -4.84 -9.75
C ALA A 103 -5.19 -5.82 -9.77
N ILE A 104 -5.43 -7.11 -10.05
CA ILE A 104 -4.39 -8.12 -10.21
C ILE A 104 -3.52 -7.82 -11.44
N ASP A 105 -4.10 -7.43 -12.55
CA ASP A 105 -3.35 -7.13 -13.77
C ASP A 105 -2.51 -5.86 -13.62
N ILE A 106 -3.03 -4.83 -12.93
CA ILE A 106 -2.26 -3.65 -12.54
C ILE A 106 -1.09 -4.06 -11.63
N ASN A 107 -1.32 -4.91 -10.62
CA ASN A 107 -0.23 -5.39 -9.78
C ASN A 107 0.87 -6.07 -10.60
N LYS A 108 0.52 -6.95 -11.55
CA LYS A 108 1.50 -7.59 -12.44
C LYS A 108 2.27 -6.59 -13.30
N LEU A 109 1.58 -5.55 -13.82
CA LEU A 109 2.21 -4.51 -14.64
C LEU A 109 3.28 -3.75 -13.85
N PHE A 110 3.00 -3.43 -12.57
CA PHE A 110 3.91 -2.69 -11.69
C PHE A 110 4.83 -3.59 -10.86
N ASP A 111 4.80 -4.89 -11.04
CA ASP A 111 5.49 -5.87 -10.20
C ASP A 111 7.01 -5.65 -10.19
N VAL A 112 7.61 -5.48 -11.37
CA VAL A 112 9.06 -5.23 -11.51
C VAL A 112 9.46 -3.90 -10.86
N VAL A 113 8.68 -2.85 -11.06
CA VAL A 113 8.93 -1.52 -10.45
C VAL A 113 8.81 -1.61 -8.94
N THR A 114 7.80 -2.29 -8.45
CA THR A 114 7.55 -2.46 -7.02
C THR A 114 8.68 -3.24 -6.35
N ILE A 115 9.11 -4.38 -6.92
CA ILE A 115 10.19 -5.19 -6.33
C ILE A 115 11.54 -4.46 -6.36
N SER A 116 11.86 -3.77 -7.47
CA SER A 116 13.11 -2.99 -7.57
C SER A 116 13.12 -1.84 -6.57
N SER A 117 12.01 -1.15 -6.39
CA SER A 117 11.85 -0.10 -5.36
C SER A 117 12.02 -0.67 -3.95
N MET A 118 11.46 -1.86 -3.66
CA MET A 118 11.60 -2.51 -2.35
C MET A 118 13.07 -2.85 -2.05
N ILE A 119 13.80 -3.40 -3.03
CA ILE A 119 15.23 -3.71 -2.87
C ILE A 119 16.02 -2.43 -2.65
N THR A 120 15.81 -1.41 -3.46
CA THR A 120 16.47 -0.10 -3.32
C THR A 120 16.20 0.50 -1.93
N TRP A 121 14.97 0.43 -1.46
CA TRP A 121 14.59 0.94 -0.14
C TRP A 121 15.21 0.15 1.00
N LEU A 122 15.34 -1.17 0.88
CA LEU A 122 16.01 -1.98 1.87
C LEU A 122 17.50 -1.58 2.01
N VAL A 123 18.20 -1.49 0.87
CA VAL A 123 19.61 -1.08 0.84
C VAL A 123 19.77 0.32 1.45
N TYR A 124 18.93 1.25 1.02
CA TYR A 124 18.97 2.63 1.52
C TYR A 124 18.69 2.72 3.03
N ALA A 125 17.73 1.94 3.55
CA ALA A 125 17.45 1.90 4.99
C ALA A 125 18.63 1.36 5.80
N VAL A 126 19.30 0.31 5.30
CA VAL A 126 20.52 -0.22 5.93
C VAL A 126 21.63 0.83 5.96
N ASP A 127 21.85 1.50 4.82
CA ASP A 127 22.88 2.56 4.70
C ASP A 127 22.59 3.73 5.66
N CYS A 128 21.35 4.19 5.73
CA CYS A 128 20.95 5.27 6.64
C CYS A 128 21.20 4.90 8.10
N VAL A 129 20.78 3.70 8.54
CA VAL A 129 20.94 3.28 9.93
C VAL A 129 22.43 3.05 10.24
N TYR A 130 23.17 2.38 9.36
CA TYR A 130 24.60 2.18 9.51
C TYR A 130 25.34 3.52 9.66
N PHE A 131 25.05 4.46 8.75
CA PHE A 131 25.67 5.77 8.76
C PHE A 131 25.36 6.57 10.03
N LEU A 132 24.09 6.53 10.49
CA LEU A 132 23.69 7.18 11.74
C LEU A 132 24.44 6.62 12.94
N VAL A 133 24.47 5.29 13.10
CA VAL A 133 25.15 4.64 14.23
C VAL A 133 26.66 4.88 14.17
N HIS A 134 27.29 4.72 12.99
CA HIS A 134 28.71 5.00 12.80
C HIS A 134 29.07 6.45 13.15
N SER A 135 28.23 7.40 12.71
CA SER A 135 28.42 8.81 13.03
C SER A 135 28.23 9.14 14.51
N LEU A 136 27.41 8.43 15.23
CA LEU A 136 27.21 8.62 16.68
C LEU A 136 28.40 8.07 17.50
N VAL A 137 28.98 6.94 17.04
CA VAL A 137 30.10 6.28 17.75
C VAL A 137 31.42 7.04 17.60
N LEU A 138 31.65 7.69 16.45
CA LEU A 138 32.88 8.47 16.24
C LEU A 138 32.86 9.79 17.03
N GLU A 139 33.76 9.94 17.99
CA GLU A 139 33.80 11.06 18.97
C GLU A 139 34.12 12.45 18.39
N ASN A 140 34.42 12.60 17.11
CA ASN A 140 34.89 13.86 16.55
C ASN A 140 33.70 14.78 16.17
N THR A 141 33.40 15.77 17.02
CA THR A 141 32.29 16.71 16.90
C THR A 141 32.63 17.95 16.04
N ASN A 142 32.60 17.80 14.74
CA ASN A 142 32.67 18.94 13.83
C ASN A 142 31.23 19.39 13.45
N SER A 143 31.02 20.70 13.28
CA SER A 143 29.70 21.26 12.88
C SER A 143 29.14 20.63 11.59
N GLY A 144 29.98 20.23 10.64
CA GLY A 144 29.56 19.50 9.44
C GLY A 144 29.00 18.12 9.72
N LYS A 145 29.45 17.44 10.79
CA LYS A 145 28.94 16.13 11.22
C LYS A 145 27.51 16.24 11.74
N VAL A 146 27.21 17.27 12.53
CA VAL A 146 25.83 17.49 13.08
C VAL A 146 24.86 17.72 11.93
N VAL A 147 25.23 18.52 10.94
CA VAL A 147 24.41 18.76 9.75
C VAL A 147 24.15 17.44 9.02
N LEU A 148 25.16 16.64 8.80
CA LEU A 148 25.07 15.37 8.09
C LEU A 148 24.15 14.37 8.82
N ILE A 149 24.32 14.20 10.14
CA ILE A 149 23.46 13.36 10.97
C ILE A 149 22.00 13.82 10.89
N THR A 150 21.76 15.12 10.99
CA THR A 150 20.40 15.67 10.93
C THR A 150 19.73 15.40 9.59
N PHE A 151 20.47 15.57 8.50
CA PHE A 151 19.97 15.26 7.14
C PHE A 151 19.63 13.77 6.98
N THR A 152 20.55 12.88 7.38
CA THR A 152 20.32 11.43 7.25
C THR A 152 19.15 10.97 8.11
N ALA A 153 18.99 11.52 9.32
CA ALA A 153 17.86 11.22 10.18
C ALA A 153 16.52 11.70 9.58
N LEU A 154 16.51 12.91 9.01
CA LEU A 154 15.32 13.47 8.37
C LEU A 154 14.93 12.67 7.12
N ASP A 155 15.90 12.30 6.31
CA ASP A 155 15.70 11.53 5.09
C ASP A 155 15.21 10.10 5.40
N GLY A 156 15.79 9.45 6.41
CA GLY A 156 15.31 8.17 6.93
C GLY A 156 13.87 8.25 7.47
N LEU A 157 13.51 9.34 8.13
CA LEU A 157 12.11 9.57 8.58
C LEU A 157 11.15 9.70 7.40
N LEU A 158 11.51 10.48 6.38
CA LEU A 158 10.71 10.63 5.16
C LEU A 158 10.52 9.29 4.45
N PHE A 159 11.56 8.48 4.41
CA PHE A 159 11.52 7.13 3.87
C PHE A 159 10.52 6.23 4.61
N VAL A 160 10.56 6.20 5.95
CA VAL A 160 9.61 5.41 6.77
C VAL A 160 8.18 5.88 6.55
N LEU A 161 7.96 7.18 6.47
CA LEU A 161 6.64 7.75 6.17
C LEU A 161 6.14 7.30 4.78
N TRP A 162 7.01 7.37 3.78
CA TRP A 162 6.71 6.93 2.42
C TRP A 162 6.34 5.44 2.36
N LEU A 163 7.17 4.57 2.91
CA LEU A 163 6.91 3.13 2.97
C LEU A 163 5.58 2.81 3.66
N SER A 164 5.33 3.46 4.81
CA SER A 164 4.08 3.25 5.55
C SER A 164 2.85 3.73 4.78
N MET A 165 2.96 4.81 4.01
CA MET A 165 1.86 5.29 3.15
C MET A 165 1.56 4.31 2.03
N MET A 166 2.60 3.80 1.36
CA MET A 166 2.47 2.82 0.29
C MET A 166 1.82 1.53 0.77
N VAL A 167 2.31 0.95 1.87
CA VAL A 167 1.73 -0.28 2.44
C VAL A 167 0.28 -0.07 2.86
N ARG A 168 -0.06 1.08 3.45
CA ARG A 168 -1.45 1.42 3.79
C ARG A 168 -2.37 1.50 2.58
N MET A 169 -1.88 2.00 1.46
CA MET A 169 -2.62 2.09 0.20
C MET A 169 -2.99 0.69 -0.31
N TYR A 170 -2.02 -0.21 -0.42
CA TYR A 170 -2.25 -1.60 -0.81
C TYR A 170 -3.19 -2.32 0.16
N SER A 171 -2.89 -2.27 1.45
CA SER A 171 -3.72 -2.91 2.50
C SER A 171 -5.16 -2.39 2.50
N ARG A 172 -5.35 -1.11 2.24
CA ARG A 172 -6.68 -0.52 2.17
C ARG A 172 -7.48 -1.04 0.98
N THR A 173 -6.89 -1.04 -0.22
CA THR A 173 -7.56 -1.54 -1.43
C THR A 173 -7.91 -3.02 -1.28
N GLN A 174 -6.99 -3.84 -0.75
CA GLN A 174 -7.25 -5.25 -0.42
C GLN A 174 -8.41 -5.40 0.56
N ARG A 175 -8.44 -4.59 1.61
CA ARG A 175 -9.48 -4.65 2.65
C ARG A 175 -10.85 -4.30 2.09
N GLU A 176 -10.95 -3.23 1.27
CA GLU A 176 -12.22 -2.86 0.65
C GLU A 176 -12.70 -3.93 -0.34
N ALA A 177 -11.81 -4.51 -1.16
CA ALA A 177 -12.15 -5.59 -2.08
C ALA A 177 -12.62 -6.85 -1.34
N ASN A 178 -11.89 -7.27 -0.31
CA ASN A 178 -12.21 -8.51 0.42
C ASN A 178 -13.43 -8.38 1.34
N ARG A 179 -13.78 -7.14 1.74
CA ARG A 179 -14.98 -6.84 2.54
C ARG A 179 -16.28 -7.20 1.81
N THR A 180 -16.30 -7.16 0.48
CA THR A 180 -17.47 -7.55 -0.32
C THR A 180 -17.89 -8.98 -0.02
N ALA A 181 -16.94 -9.90 0.13
CA ALA A 181 -17.19 -11.29 0.48
C ALA A 181 -17.88 -11.43 1.86
N GLU A 182 -17.43 -10.65 2.85
CA GLU A 182 -18.03 -10.62 4.20
C GLU A 182 -19.46 -10.10 4.14
N LEU A 183 -19.71 -9.01 3.40
CA LEU A 183 -21.05 -8.44 3.25
C LEU A 183 -22.03 -9.40 2.57
N VAL A 184 -21.61 -10.08 1.51
CA VAL A 184 -22.44 -11.08 0.84
C VAL A 184 -22.73 -12.28 1.77
N HIS A 185 -21.75 -12.70 2.55
CA HIS A 185 -21.93 -13.74 3.55
C HIS A 185 -22.91 -13.33 4.66
N ASP A 186 -22.85 -12.09 5.12
CA ASP A 186 -23.80 -11.55 6.10
C ASP A 186 -25.24 -11.50 5.53
N VAL A 187 -25.40 -11.14 4.26
CA VAL A 187 -26.67 -11.19 3.56
C VAL A 187 -27.18 -12.63 3.51
N TRP A 188 -26.35 -13.58 3.11
CA TRP A 188 -26.70 -15.01 3.08
C TRP A 188 -27.16 -15.51 4.44
N ASN A 189 -26.43 -15.22 5.52
CA ASN A 189 -26.79 -15.61 6.88
C ASN A 189 -28.16 -15.07 7.31
N ARG A 190 -28.48 -13.84 6.94
CA ARG A 190 -29.79 -13.23 7.25
C ARG A 190 -30.91 -13.86 6.44
N CYS A 191 -30.70 -14.11 5.16
CA CYS A 191 -31.65 -14.79 4.29
C CYS A 191 -31.91 -16.21 4.75
N TYR A 192 -30.88 -16.97 5.10
CA TYR A 192 -30.98 -18.32 5.61
C TYR A 192 -31.87 -18.42 6.86
N LYS A 193 -31.80 -17.46 7.77
CA LYS A 193 -32.60 -17.40 8.99
C LYS A 193 -34.05 -17.00 8.76
N LYS A 194 -34.34 -16.19 7.72
CA LYS A 194 -35.66 -15.63 7.46
C LYS A 194 -36.49 -16.46 6.48
N ILE A 195 -35.86 -17.08 5.52
CA ILE A 195 -36.56 -17.73 4.39
C ILE A 195 -36.59 -19.24 4.61
N ASN A 196 -37.64 -19.67 5.25
CA ASN A 196 -37.94 -21.12 5.44
C ASN A 196 -38.33 -21.86 4.14
N GLY A 197 -38.18 -21.25 2.94
CA GLY A 197 -38.83 -21.80 1.75
C GLY A 197 -38.04 -21.78 0.43
N ASP A 198 -37.23 -20.80 0.15
CA ASP A 198 -36.62 -20.73 -1.20
C ASP A 198 -35.15 -21.18 -1.21
N LYS A 199 -35.00 -22.53 -1.25
CA LYS A 199 -33.67 -23.21 -1.32
C LYS A 199 -32.80 -22.71 -2.49
N LYS A 200 -33.38 -22.21 -3.56
CA LYS A 200 -32.67 -21.76 -4.77
C LYS A 200 -31.93 -20.44 -4.50
N ILE A 201 -32.56 -19.50 -3.80
CA ILE A 201 -31.98 -18.20 -3.43
C ILE A 201 -30.83 -18.42 -2.46
N VAL A 202 -31.07 -19.20 -1.40
CA VAL A 202 -30.03 -19.48 -0.39
C VAL A 202 -28.81 -20.15 -1.02
N ARG A 203 -29.01 -21.10 -1.93
CA ARG A 203 -27.94 -21.79 -2.64
C ARG A 203 -27.17 -20.84 -3.60
N GLY A 204 -27.87 -19.93 -4.28
CA GLY A 204 -27.23 -18.93 -5.14
C GLY A 204 -26.32 -17.99 -4.34
N LEU A 205 -26.79 -17.46 -3.22
CA LEU A 205 -26.01 -16.61 -2.31
C LEU A 205 -24.81 -17.36 -1.70
N GLU A 206 -25.01 -18.63 -1.34
CA GLU A 206 -23.93 -19.49 -0.86
C GLU A 206 -22.83 -19.63 -1.91
N LEU A 207 -23.17 -19.97 -3.15
CA LEU A 207 -22.21 -20.09 -4.26
C LEU A 207 -21.49 -18.78 -4.54
N THR A 208 -22.19 -17.65 -4.54
CA THR A 208 -21.62 -16.33 -4.73
C THR A 208 -20.67 -15.97 -3.57
N SER A 209 -21.05 -16.25 -2.34
CA SER A 209 -20.19 -16.04 -1.16
C SER A 209 -18.91 -16.88 -1.25
N VAL A 210 -19.03 -18.19 -1.56
CA VAL A 210 -17.87 -19.08 -1.72
C VAL A 210 -16.96 -18.61 -2.86
N ARG A 211 -17.54 -18.18 -3.99
CA ARG A 211 -16.77 -17.63 -5.12
C ARG A 211 -15.97 -16.40 -4.71
N LEU A 212 -16.56 -15.45 -3.99
CA LEU A 212 -15.88 -14.25 -3.52
C LEU A 212 -14.79 -14.57 -2.48
N PHE A 213 -15.02 -15.53 -1.59
CA PHE A 213 -14.00 -15.98 -0.63
C PHE A 213 -12.80 -16.63 -1.31
N ASN A 214 -13.00 -17.35 -2.41
CA ASN A 214 -11.92 -17.98 -3.19
C ASN A 214 -11.19 -16.97 -4.08
N HIS A 215 -11.82 -15.86 -4.46
CA HIS A 215 -11.27 -14.79 -5.29
C HIS A 215 -10.83 -13.56 -4.46
N LYS A 216 -10.10 -13.78 -3.36
CA LYS A 216 -9.56 -12.68 -2.56
C LYS A 216 -8.47 -11.94 -3.31
N LEU A 217 -8.54 -10.61 -3.25
CA LEU A 217 -7.48 -9.76 -3.76
C LEU A 217 -6.30 -9.74 -2.79
N PHE A 218 -5.10 -10.03 -3.31
CA PHE A 218 -3.83 -9.86 -2.63
C PHE A 218 -2.86 -9.15 -3.57
N PHE A 219 -2.21 -8.12 -3.08
CA PHE A 219 -1.10 -7.49 -3.76
C PHE A 219 0.20 -8.14 -3.31
N THR A 220 1.10 -8.36 -4.26
CA THR A 220 2.41 -8.96 -4.03
C THR A 220 3.48 -8.16 -4.76
N ALA A 221 4.70 -8.18 -4.26
CA ALA A 221 5.88 -7.73 -4.98
C ALA A 221 6.61 -8.95 -5.53
N GLY A 222 6.59 -9.15 -6.86
CA GLY A 222 7.21 -10.27 -7.57
C GLY A 222 6.73 -11.64 -7.14
N ASN A 223 5.53 -11.78 -6.59
CA ASN A 223 5.02 -12.98 -5.91
C ASN A 223 5.87 -13.47 -4.72
N PHE A 224 6.88 -12.71 -4.29
CA PHE A 224 7.73 -13.07 -3.14
C PHE A 224 7.15 -12.58 -1.81
N PHE A 225 6.62 -11.36 -1.79
CA PHE A 225 6.14 -10.74 -0.58
C PHE A 225 4.71 -10.23 -0.76
N LYS A 226 3.86 -10.41 0.25
CA LYS A 226 2.57 -9.74 0.31
C LYS A 226 2.78 -8.30 0.76
N LEU A 227 2.15 -7.37 0.05
CA LEU A 227 2.19 -5.93 0.35
C LEU A 227 1.10 -5.58 1.38
N ASP A 228 1.31 -6.00 2.61
CA ASP A 228 0.43 -5.75 3.74
C ASP A 228 1.21 -5.17 4.94
N GLU A 229 0.54 -4.98 6.06
CA GLU A 229 1.16 -4.42 7.27
C GLU A 229 2.30 -5.30 7.81
N THR A 230 2.30 -6.62 7.53
CA THR A 230 3.35 -7.54 7.98
C THR A 230 4.66 -7.30 7.22
N PHE A 231 4.58 -6.78 6.00
CA PHE A 231 5.76 -6.42 5.20
C PHE A 231 6.62 -5.36 5.90
N CYS A 232 6.00 -4.35 6.54
CA CYS A 232 6.76 -3.34 7.30
C CYS A 232 7.58 -3.98 8.44
N HIS A 233 7.00 -4.95 9.14
CA HIS A 233 7.72 -5.65 10.21
C HIS A 233 8.89 -6.49 9.67
N MET A 234 8.70 -7.15 8.53
CA MET A 234 9.78 -7.91 7.87
C MET A 234 10.92 -6.99 7.44
N MET A 235 10.61 -5.80 6.88
CA MET A 235 11.63 -4.81 6.49
C MET A 235 12.44 -4.32 7.69
N VAL A 236 11.77 -3.96 8.79
CA VAL A 236 12.46 -3.53 10.02
C VAL A 236 13.36 -4.63 10.56
N GLY A 237 12.89 -5.88 10.59
CA GLY A 237 13.70 -7.03 11.02
C GLY A 237 14.93 -7.25 10.13
N ALA A 238 14.77 -7.16 8.81
CA ALA A 238 15.88 -7.29 7.87
C ALA A 238 16.92 -6.18 8.07
N VAL A 239 16.50 -4.92 8.15
CA VAL A 239 17.41 -3.78 8.39
C VAL A 239 18.18 -3.97 9.70
N ALA A 240 17.49 -4.32 10.81
CA ALA A 240 18.13 -4.55 12.09
C ALA A 240 19.18 -5.67 12.03
N THR A 241 18.86 -6.77 11.35
CA THR A 241 19.78 -7.91 11.18
C THR A 241 21.03 -7.50 10.40
N TYR A 242 20.86 -6.82 9.27
CA TYR A 242 21.99 -6.38 8.44
C TYR A 242 22.88 -5.36 9.16
N VAL A 243 22.29 -4.43 9.90
CA VAL A 243 23.03 -3.45 10.69
C VAL A 243 23.87 -4.13 11.76
N VAL A 244 23.30 -5.11 12.49
CA VAL A 244 24.06 -5.90 13.49
C VAL A 244 25.23 -6.63 12.86
N ILE A 245 25.05 -7.25 11.68
CA ILE A 245 26.13 -7.93 10.95
C ILE A 245 27.23 -6.94 10.59
N LEU A 246 26.88 -5.75 10.05
CA LEU A 246 27.86 -4.74 9.65
C LEU A 246 28.71 -4.21 10.82
N PHE A 247 28.19 -4.24 12.05
CA PHE A 247 28.96 -3.83 13.23
C PHE A 247 29.81 -4.94 13.83
N GLN A 248 29.66 -6.19 13.39
CA GLN A 248 30.47 -7.32 13.84
C GLN A 248 31.78 -7.47 13.04
N PHE A 249 31.87 -6.83 11.87
CA PHE A 249 33.05 -6.82 11.01
C PHE A 249 33.68 -5.42 10.95
#